data_d655c8425c685256db5457f59ca70378
#
_entry.id   d655c8425c685256db5457f59ca70378
#
_cell.length_a   1.000
_cell.length_b   1.000
_cell.length_c   1.000
_cell.angle_alpha   90.00
_cell.angle_beta   90.00
_cell.angle_gamma   90.00
#
_symmetry.space_group_name_H-M   'P 1'
#
loop_
_entity.id
_entity.type
_entity.pdbx_description
1 polymer ?
#
loop_
_entity_poly.entity_id
_entity_poly.type
_entity_poly.pdbx_seq_one_letter_code
_entity_poly.pdbx_strand_id
1 'polypeptide(L)'
;MKAFIRSALVQTALALILGGYLWLVMRTIRWRVINRAAVDATFKDPAGCLVLFWHGRIAASIGAQPLCRPLRETRLIISLSPDGDFIARAMAMMDLPSFRGSSRKTRDPKRTGSGGAVYRQSLDWVRDGGVLIMTPDGPRGPAQDMAEGAVRIAGRTGAKALLMGLCARPALRLKTWDSMELPLPFGRGAIVFDGPVSAPEASDAKATKALRQAWSRRLTKATDAAEAALR
;
A
#
# COMPACT_ATOMS: atom_id res chain seq x y z
N MET A 1 4.37 -29.86 6.05
CA MET A 1 3.50 -28.71 5.69
C MET A 1 4.26 -27.44 5.32
N LYS A 2 5.13 -26.88 6.19
CA LYS A 2 5.90 -25.63 5.88
C LYS A 2 6.85 -25.75 4.68
N ALA A 3 7.50 -26.89 4.44
CA ALA A 3 8.38 -27.13 3.29
C ALA A 3 7.58 -27.18 1.96
N PHE A 4 6.41 -27.81 1.99
CA PHE A 4 5.52 -27.89 0.83
C PHE A 4 5.06 -26.51 0.36
N ILE A 5 4.61 -25.63 1.28
CA ILE A 5 4.19 -24.26 0.97
C ILE A 5 5.33 -23.42 0.38
N ARG A 6 6.59 -23.78 0.67
CA ARG A 6 7.80 -23.08 0.16
C ARG A 6 8.28 -23.60 -1.18
N SER A 7 7.69 -24.67 -1.73
CA SER A 7 8.08 -25.18 -3.03
C SER A 7 7.75 -24.15 -4.13
N ALA A 8 8.62 -24.04 -5.14
CA ALA A 8 8.47 -23.06 -6.22
C ALA A 8 7.13 -23.25 -6.95
N LEU A 9 6.68 -24.50 -7.11
CA LEU A 9 5.45 -24.87 -7.79
C LEU A 9 4.22 -24.37 -7.03
N VAL A 10 4.15 -24.60 -5.70
CA VAL A 10 3.06 -24.13 -4.85
C VAL A 10 3.05 -22.59 -4.79
N GLN A 11 4.20 -21.94 -4.66
CA GLN A 11 4.30 -20.49 -4.68
C GLN A 11 3.80 -19.89 -6.01
N THR A 12 4.12 -20.52 -7.13
CA THR A 12 3.63 -20.10 -8.44
C THR A 12 2.13 -20.30 -8.58
N ALA A 13 1.60 -21.46 -8.16
CA ALA A 13 0.16 -21.72 -8.18
C ALA A 13 -0.62 -20.70 -7.33
N LEU A 14 -0.15 -20.43 -6.10
CA LEU A 14 -0.75 -19.41 -5.23
C LEU A 14 -0.68 -18.00 -5.85
N ALA A 15 0.43 -17.67 -6.51
CA ALA A 15 0.58 -16.39 -7.20
C ALA A 15 -0.40 -16.26 -8.38
N LEU A 16 -0.59 -17.30 -9.16
CA LEU A 16 -1.56 -17.33 -10.27
C LEU A 16 -3.01 -17.20 -9.77
N ILE A 17 -3.37 -17.92 -8.70
CA ILE A 17 -4.70 -17.83 -8.09
C ILE A 17 -4.94 -16.41 -7.57
N LEU A 18 -4.00 -15.86 -6.81
CA LEU A 18 -4.13 -14.49 -6.29
C LEU A 18 -4.16 -13.47 -7.42
N GLY A 19 -3.25 -13.56 -8.39
CA GLY A 19 -3.20 -12.66 -9.53
C GLY A 19 -4.48 -12.71 -10.36
N GLY A 20 -5.00 -13.90 -10.64
CA GLY A 20 -6.27 -14.11 -11.34
C GLY A 20 -7.46 -13.50 -10.58
N TYR A 21 -7.52 -13.72 -9.26
CA TYR A 21 -8.54 -13.09 -8.41
C TYR A 21 -8.46 -11.56 -8.45
N LEU A 22 -7.27 -10.99 -8.27
CA LEU A 22 -7.09 -9.54 -8.27
C LEU A 22 -7.38 -8.92 -9.65
N TRP A 23 -6.99 -9.61 -10.73
CA TRP A 23 -7.32 -9.21 -12.08
C TRP A 23 -8.85 -9.19 -12.30
N LEU A 24 -9.55 -10.25 -11.84
CA LEU A 24 -11.00 -10.34 -11.94
C LEU A 24 -11.68 -9.23 -11.14
N VAL A 25 -11.25 -8.97 -9.91
CA VAL A 25 -11.72 -7.87 -9.06
C VAL A 25 -11.53 -6.52 -9.76
N MET A 26 -10.32 -6.26 -10.27
CA MET A 26 -10.00 -5.02 -10.96
C MET A 26 -10.92 -4.77 -12.16
N ARG A 27 -11.21 -5.82 -12.95
CA ARG A 27 -11.97 -5.74 -14.21
C ARG A 27 -13.49 -5.72 -14.03
N THR A 28 -14.01 -6.34 -12.99
CA THR A 28 -15.44 -6.56 -12.82
C THR A 28 -16.10 -5.63 -11.80
N ILE A 29 -15.33 -5.04 -10.90
CA ILE A 29 -15.87 -4.03 -9.97
C ILE A 29 -15.99 -2.69 -10.67
N ARG A 30 -17.16 -2.06 -10.52
CA ARG A 30 -17.41 -0.70 -10.99
C ARG A 30 -16.86 0.30 -9.99
N TRP A 31 -15.68 0.86 -10.30
CA TRP A 31 -14.98 1.79 -9.42
C TRP A 31 -15.47 3.23 -9.59
N ARG A 32 -15.87 3.85 -8.49
CA ARG A 32 -16.13 5.29 -8.39
C ARG A 32 -14.90 5.97 -7.81
N VAL A 33 -14.31 6.89 -8.56
CA VAL A 33 -13.12 7.64 -8.12
C VAL A 33 -13.53 9.03 -7.67
N ILE A 34 -13.17 9.38 -6.45
CA ILE A 34 -13.47 10.68 -5.82
C ILE A 34 -12.17 11.45 -5.63
N ASN A 35 -12.18 12.72 -5.99
CA ASN A 35 -11.03 13.62 -5.96
C ASN A 35 -9.86 13.14 -6.85
N ARG A 36 -10.16 12.76 -8.10
CA ARG A 36 -9.13 12.39 -9.09
C ARG A 36 -8.12 13.52 -9.32
N ALA A 37 -8.53 14.77 -9.18
CA ALA A 37 -7.63 15.92 -9.32
C ALA A 37 -6.42 15.86 -8.38
N ALA A 38 -6.55 15.24 -7.20
CA ALA A 38 -5.41 15.03 -6.29
C ALA A 38 -4.37 14.06 -6.88
N VAL A 39 -4.81 13.04 -7.63
CA VAL A 39 -3.92 12.13 -8.37
C VAL A 39 -3.16 12.92 -9.43
N ASP A 40 -3.88 13.64 -10.28
CA ASP A 40 -3.30 14.42 -11.38
C ASP A 40 -2.30 15.46 -10.86
N ALA A 41 -2.62 16.16 -9.76
CA ALA A 41 -1.74 17.15 -9.12
C ALA A 41 -0.48 16.49 -8.53
N THR A 42 -0.61 15.27 -7.98
CA THR A 42 0.53 14.53 -7.40
C THR A 42 1.46 14.00 -8.48
N PHE A 43 0.90 13.46 -9.56
CA PHE A 43 1.68 12.79 -10.59
C PHE A 43 2.21 13.73 -11.69
N LYS A 44 1.73 14.97 -11.76
CA LYS A 44 2.34 16.03 -12.60
C LYS A 44 3.65 16.55 -12.02
N ASP A 45 3.85 16.45 -10.71
CA ASP A 45 5.10 16.83 -10.06
C ASP A 45 6.18 15.80 -10.43
N PRO A 46 7.33 16.22 -11.01
CA PRO A 46 8.41 15.29 -11.38
C PRO A 46 9.06 14.61 -10.16
N ALA A 47 8.93 15.17 -8.97
CA ALA A 47 9.41 14.55 -7.75
C ALA A 47 8.65 13.24 -7.47
N GLY A 48 9.32 12.25 -6.88
CA GLY A 48 8.67 11.01 -6.47
C GLY A 48 7.54 11.25 -5.48
N CYS A 49 6.69 10.27 -5.31
CA CYS A 49 5.58 10.38 -4.38
C CYS A 49 5.28 9.08 -3.63
N LEU A 50 4.53 9.21 -2.54
CA LEU A 50 4.02 8.10 -1.76
C LEU A 50 2.52 7.93 -2.02
N VAL A 51 2.05 6.68 -2.15
CA VAL A 51 0.62 6.36 -2.12
C VAL A 51 0.37 5.48 -0.90
N LEU A 52 -0.47 5.94 0.00
CA LEU A 52 -0.70 5.32 1.30
C LEU A 52 -2.15 4.87 1.45
N PHE A 53 -2.35 3.63 1.88
CA PHE A 53 -3.67 3.09 2.24
C PHE A 53 -3.54 2.07 3.37
N TRP A 54 -4.64 1.76 4.06
CA TRP A 54 -4.63 0.83 5.19
C TRP A 54 -4.44 -0.63 4.74
N HIS A 55 -3.70 -1.41 5.51
CA HIS A 55 -3.37 -2.81 5.21
C HIS A 55 -4.62 -3.67 4.98
N GLY A 56 -5.66 -3.48 5.76
CA GLY A 56 -6.94 -4.19 5.60
C GLY A 56 -7.68 -3.91 4.27
N ARG A 57 -7.17 -3.01 3.42
CA ARG A 57 -7.74 -2.65 2.11
C ARG A 57 -6.86 -3.06 0.93
N ILE A 58 -5.83 -3.88 1.17
CA ILE A 58 -4.86 -4.29 0.12
C ILE A 58 -5.57 -4.87 -1.11
N ALA A 59 -6.54 -5.77 -0.94
CA ALA A 59 -7.20 -6.40 -2.08
C ALA A 59 -8.04 -5.40 -2.91
N ALA A 60 -8.59 -4.36 -2.29
CA ALA A 60 -9.32 -3.30 -2.99
C ALA A 60 -8.38 -2.31 -3.70
N SER A 61 -7.11 -2.19 -3.26
CA SER A 61 -6.17 -1.22 -3.83
C SER A 61 -5.85 -1.48 -5.32
N ILE A 62 -6.06 -2.70 -5.78
CA ILE A 62 -5.86 -3.06 -7.19
C ILE A 62 -6.76 -2.23 -8.14
N GLY A 63 -7.92 -1.77 -7.66
CA GLY A 63 -8.80 -0.88 -8.43
C GLY A 63 -8.17 0.48 -8.78
N ALA A 64 -7.15 0.91 -8.05
CA ALA A 64 -6.42 2.14 -8.32
C ALA A 64 -5.26 1.95 -9.33
N GLN A 65 -4.86 0.72 -9.62
CA GLN A 65 -3.75 0.42 -10.52
C GLN A 65 -3.89 1.09 -11.90
N PRO A 66 -5.05 1.07 -12.57
CA PRO A 66 -5.22 1.73 -13.87
C PRO A 66 -5.11 3.25 -13.81
N LEU A 67 -5.25 3.85 -12.62
CA LEU A 67 -5.15 5.31 -12.43
C LEU A 67 -3.70 5.77 -12.22
N CYS A 68 -2.88 4.94 -11.61
CA CYS A 68 -1.53 5.31 -11.20
C CYS A 68 -0.44 4.83 -12.18
N ARG A 69 -0.58 3.61 -12.70
CA ARG A 69 0.43 2.94 -13.52
C ARG A 69 0.79 3.66 -14.84
N PRO A 70 -0.16 4.20 -15.61
CA PRO A 70 0.18 4.86 -16.89
C PRO A 70 1.03 6.11 -16.70
N LEU A 71 1.12 6.61 -15.48
CA LEU A 71 1.71 7.90 -15.18
C LEU A 71 3.18 7.78 -14.76
N ARG A 72 3.55 6.75 -13.95
CA ARG A 72 4.91 6.62 -13.41
C ARG A 72 5.23 5.20 -12.94
N GLU A 73 6.53 4.87 -12.92
CA GLU A 73 7.01 3.61 -12.37
C GLU A 73 6.70 3.49 -10.87
N THR A 74 6.15 2.36 -10.49
CA THR A 74 5.60 2.12 -9.16
C THR A 74 6.27 0.92 -8.50
N ARG A 75 6.60 1.04 -7.21
CA ARG A 75 7.10 -0.04 -6.38
C ARG A 75 6.24 -0.22 -5.12
N LEU A 76 6.08 -1.48 -4.71
CA LEU A 76 5.43 -1.85 -3.46
C LEU A 76 6.49 -2.21 -2.41
N ILE A 77 6.11 -2.24 -1.12
CA ILE A 77 6.93 -2.86 -0.08
C ILE A 77 6.22 -4.13 0.38
N ILE A 78 6.86 -5.29 0.20
CA ILE A 78 6.30 -6.59 0.57
C ILE A 78 7.28 -7.34 1.48
N SER A 79 6.77 -7.98 2.54
CA SER A 79 7.59 -8.67 3.53
C SER A 79 8.36 -9.88 2.94
N LEU A 80 9.50 -10.22 3.57
CA LEU A 80 10.28 -11.44 3.27
C LEU A 80 9.69 -12.70 3.95
N SER A 81 8.38 -12.79 4.09
CA SER A 81 7.70 -13.99 4.59
C SER A 81 7.36 -14.93 3.44
N PRO A 82 7.13 -16.23 3.71
CA PRO A 82 6.61 -17.14 2.68
C PRO A 82 5.30 -16.65 2.04
N ASP A 83 4.43 -16.04 2.84
CA ASP A 83 3.21 -15.40 2.30
C ASP A 83 3.53 -14.20 1.41
N GLY A 84 4.57 -13.41 1.77
CA GLY A 84 5.07 -12.33 0.94
C GLY A 84 5.65 -12.80 -0.40
N ASP A 85 6.12 -14.03 -0.49
CA ASP A 85 6.75 -14.54 -1.72
C ASP A 85 5.74 -14.73 -2.84
N PHE A 86 4.61 -15.39 -2.62
CA PHE A 86 3.59 -15.52 -3.66
C PHE A 86 2.86 -14.21 -3.93
N ILE A 87 2.67 -13.34 -2.91
CA ILE A 87 2.10 -12.02 -3.09
C ILE A 87 3.00 -11.18 -4.01
N ALA A 88 4.31 -11.17 -3.79
CA ALA A 88 5.24 -10.42 -4.63
C ALA A 88 5.25 -10.92 -6.08
N ARG A 89 5.15 -12.24 -6.29
CA ARG A 89 5.02 -12.82 -7.62
C ARG A 89 3.71 -12.41 -8.29
N ALA A 90 2.59 -12.48 -7.58
CA ALA A 90 1.29 -12.05 -8.09
C ALA A 90 1.29 -10.56 -8.48
N MET A 91 1.88 -9.70 -7.65
CA MET A 91 2.01 -8.27 -7.94
C MET A 91 2.91 -8.01 -9.14
N ALA A 92 4.03 -8.73 -9.28
CA ALA A 92 4.92 -8.61 -10.42
C ALA A 92 4.23 -9.00 -11.75
N MET A 93 3.35 -10.02 -11.74
CA MET A 93 2.52 -10.38 -12.90
C MET A 93 1.53 -9.29 -13.30
N MET A 94 1.22 -8.36 -12.39
CA MET A 94 0.37 -7.20 -12.64
C MET A 94 1.18 -5.92 -12.87
N ASP A 95 2.49 -6.05 -13.17
CA ASP A 95 3.46 -4.97 -13.35
C ASP A 95 3.55 -4.02 -12.13
N LEU A 96 3.42 -4.57 -10.95
CA LEU A 96 3.61 -3.91 -9.67
C LEU A 96 4.78 -4.56 -8.90
N PRO A 97 6.02 -4.36 -9.33
CA PRO A 97 7.19 -4.93 -8.67
C PRO A 97 7.36 -4.38 -7.25
N SER A 98 8.08 -5.11 -6.38
CA SER A 98 8.21 -4.74 -4.99
C SER A 98 9.64 -4.78 -4.46
N PHE A 99 9.95 -3.88 -3.55
CA PHE A 99 11.07 -4.03 -2.63
C PHE A 99 10.71 -5.08 -1.59
N ARG A 100 11.66 -6.00 -1.30
CA ARG A 100 11.43 -7.12 -0.40
C ARG A 100 12.10 -6.87 0.94
N GLY A 101 11.26 -6.70 1.97
CA GLY A 101 11.75 -6.49 3.33
C GLY A 101 10.64 -6.17 4.31
N SER A 102 10.97 -6.12 5.59
CA SER A 102 10.02 -5.79 6.64
C SER A 102 10.63 -4.83 7.66
N SER A 103 9.78 -4.19 8.45
CA SER A 103 10.20 -3.31 9.55
C SER A 103 11.13 -4.02 10.54
N ARG A 104 11.99 -3.25 11.18
CA ARG A 104 13.15 -3.60 12.01
C ARG A 104 12.93 -4.60 13.18
N LYS A 105 11.69 -4.91 13.56
CA LYS A 105 11.39 -5.77 14.72
C LYS A 105 11.27 -7.25 14.32
N THR A 106 12.32 -7.86 13.82
CA THR A 106 12.40 -9.32 13.67
C THR A 106 13.33 -9.88 14.72
N ARG A 107 12.88 -10.88 15.50
CA ARG A 107 13.74 -11.65 16.42
C ARG A 107 14.73 -12.59 15.70
N ASP A 108 14.66 -12.68 14.39
CA ASP A 108 15.53 -13.53 13.58
C ASP A 108 16.78 -12.75 13.16
N PRO A 109 17.99 -13.11 13.62
CA PRO A 109 19.25 -12.44 13.28
C PRO A 109 19.53 -12.39 11.77
N LYS A 110 19.10 -13.40 11.01
CA LYS A 110 19.27 -13.48 9.55
C LYS A 110 18.38 -12.47 8.79
N ARG A 111 17.38 -11.90 9.45
CA ARG A 111 16.45 -10.89 8.90
C ARG A 111 16.70 -9.50 9.49
N THR A 112 17.62 -9.41 10.46
CA THR A 112 18.04 -8.15 11.07
C THR A 112 18.80 -7.34 10.02
N GLY A 113 18.28 -6.18 9.63
CA GLY A 113 18.90 -5.33 8.59
C GLY A 113 18.08 -5.16 7.32
N SER A 114 17.20 -6.11 6.98
CA SER A 114 16.36 -5.99 5.76
C SER A 114 15.47 -4.73 5.76
N GLY A 115 14.98 -4.30 6.93
CA GLY A 115 14.20 -3.07 7.08
C GLY A 115 15.00 -1.80 6.79
N GLY A 116 16.29 -1.77 7.16
CA GLY A 116 17.19 -0.65 6.85
C GLY A 116 17.54 -0.58 5.37
N ALA A 117 17.73 -1.73 4.71
CA ALA A 117 17.99 -1.80 3.28
C ALA A 117 16.79 -1.33 2.47
N VAL A 118 15.58 -1.86 2.77
CA VAL A 118 14.34 -1.43 2.11
C VAL A 118 14.04 0.05 2.34
N TYR A 119 14.31 0.55 3.54
CA TYR A 119 14.15 1.98 3.82
C TYR A 119 15.07 2.84 2.94
N ARG A 120 16.36 2.48 2.78
CA ARG A 120 17.28 3.18 1.87
C ARG A 120 16.83 3.09 0.43
N GLN A 121 16.51 1.87 -0.06
CA GLN A 121 15.98 1.68 -1.41
C GLN A 121 14.71 2.52 -1.67
N SER A 122 13.85 2.65 -0.67
CA SER A 122 12.64 3.48 -0.75
C SER A 122 12.96 4.97 -0.87
N LEU A 123 13.97 5.45 -0.11
CA LEU A 123 14.42 6.84 -0.19
C LEU A 123 14.99 7.16 -1.57
N ASP A 124 15.89 6.30 -2.06
CA ASP A 124 16.55 6.49 -3.36
C ASP A 124 15.51 6.44 -4.48
N TRP A 125 14.62 5.44 -4.48
CA TRP A 125 13.53 5.31 -5.43
C TRP A 125 12.64 6.56 -5.53
N VAL A 126 12.25 7.09 -4.37
CA VAL A 126 11.39 8.28 -4.31
C VAL A 126 12.17 9.54 -4.73
N ARG A 127 13.46 9.67 -4.39
CA ARG A 127 14.31 10.77 -4.88
C ARG A 127 14.48 10.76 -6.40
N ASP A 128 14.59 9.57 -6.98
CA ASP A 128 14.71 9.37 -8.43
C ASP A 128 13.37 9.55 -9.17
N GLY A 129 12.35 10.00 -8.48
CA GLY A 129 11.06 10.32 -9.08
C GLY A 129 10.05 9.15 -9.09
N GLY A 130 10.37 8.00 -8.50
CA GLY A 130 9.49 6.83 -8.45
C GLY A 130 8.29 6.99 -7.52
N VAL A 131 7.25 6.19 -7.78
CA VAL A 131 6.08 6.06 -6.90
C VAL A 131 6.29 4.90 -5.94
N LEU A 132 6.14 5.17 -4.64
CA LEU A 132 6.19 4.16 -3.60
C LEU A 132 4.81 3.94 -2.99
N ILE A 133 4.26 2.75 -3.17
CA ILE A 133 3.01 2.34 -2.52
C ILE A 133 3.32 1.57 -1.25
N MET A 134 2.69 1.95 -0.14
CA MET A 134 2.86 1.25 1.12
C MET A 134 1.62 1.31 2.01
N THR A 135 1.51 0.30 2.88
CA THR A 135 0.52 0.24 3.96
C THR A 135 1.19 0.68 5.25
N PRO A 136 0.87 1.91 5.74
CA PRO A 136 1.64 2.52 6.81
C PRO A 136 1.39 1.90 8.19
N ASP A 137 0.32 1.15 8.38
CA ASP A 137 0.06 0.35 9.59
C ASP A 137 0.79 -1.00 9.58
N GLY A 138 1.39 -1.37 8.43
CA GLY A 138 2.29 -2.51 8.28
C GLY A 138 1.64 -3.87 8.58
N PRO A 139 2.41 -4.96 8.44
CA PRO A 139 1.84 -6.30 8.54
C PRO A 139 1.56 -6.77 9.97
N ARG A 140 1.76 -5.94 10.99
CA ARG A 140 1.60 -6.33 12.40
C ARG A 140 0.70 -5.40 13.20
N GLY A 141 0.24 -4.32 12.60
CA GLY A 141 -0.63 -3.35 13.26
C GLY A 141 0.03 -2.52 14.37
N PRO A 142 -0.77 -1.89 15.17
CA PRO A 142 -2.24 -1.97 15.17
C PRO A 142 -2.89 -1.39 13.92
N ALA A 143 -4.10 -1.88 13.59
CA ALA A 143 -4.84 -1.44 12.42
C ALA A 143 -5.10 0.07 12.48
N GLN A 144 -4.94 0.73 11.31
CA GLN A 144 -5.18 2.16 11.14
C GLN A 144 -4.33 3.06 12.07
N ASP A 145 -3.21 2.56 12.57
CA ASP A 145 -2.18 3.38 13.24
C ASP A 145 -0.90 3.43 12.40
N MET A 146 -0.68 4.56 11.78
CA MET A 146 0.44 4.77 10.85
C MET A 146 1.78 4.68 11.58
N ALA A 147 2.70 3.87 11.11
CA ALA A 147 4.10 3.89 11.54
C ALA A 147 4.84 5.12 10.97
N GLU A 148 5.94 5.51 11.61
CA GLU A 148 6.70 6.71 11.21
C GLU A 148 7.38 6.60 9.83
N GLY A 149 7.49 5.40 9.26
CA GLY A 149 8.22 5.16 8.02
C GLY A 149 7.79 6.03 6.86
N ALA A 150 6.47 6.16 6.63
CA ALA A 150 5.92 6.97 5.55
C ALA A 150 6.24 8.46 5.72
N VAL A 151 6.02 8.99 6.92
CA VAL A 151 6.29 10.41 7.24
C VAL A 151 7.79 10.72 7.12
N ARG A 152 8.65 9.81 7.60
CA ARG A 152 10.11 9.96 7.51
C ARG A 152 10.63 9.91 6.07
N ILE A 153 10.05 9.04 5.22
CA ILE A 153 10.41 9.01 3.79
C ILE A 153 10.02 10.33 3.15
N ALA A 154 8.76 10.76 3.33
CA ALA A 154 8.27 12.01 2.77
C ALA A 154 9.12 13.23 3.22
N GLY A 155 9.40 13.34 4.53
CA GLY A 155 10.20 14.45 5.07
C GLY A 155 11.65 14.48 4.54
N ARG A 156 12.30 13.30 4.40
CA ARG A 156 13.68 13.22 3.92
C ARG A 156 13.84 13.36 2.41
N THR A 157 12.79 13.13 1.65
CA THR A 157 12.81 13.23 0.18
C THR A 157 12.12 14.49 -0.33
N GLY A 158 11.38 15.20 0.51
CA GLY A 158 10.49 16.30 0.08
C GLY A 158 9.26 15.79 -0.69
N ALA A 159 9.10 14.49 -0.84
CA ALA A 159 8.04 13.89 -1.63
C ALA A 159 6.66 14.11 -1.01
N LYS A 160 5.68 14.35 -1.88
CA LYS A 160 4.28 14.43 -1.48
C LYS A 160 3.69 13.04 -1.26
N ALA A 161 2.72 12.93 -0.38
CA ALA A 161 1.98 11.71 -0.18
C ALA A 161 0.51 11.89 -0.59
N LEU A 162 -0.03 10.86 -1.24
CA LEU A 162 -1.43 10.72 -1.59
C LEU A 162 -2.06 9.68 -0.67
N LEU A 163 -3.04 10.09 0.12
CA LEU A 163 -3.76 9.22 1.03
C LEU A 163 -4.97 8.63 0.29
N MET A 164 -5.08 7.30 0.25
CA MET A 164 -6.06 6.61 -0.56
C MET A 164 -7.00 5.78 0.32
N GLY A 165 -8.23 6.25 0.49
CA GLY A 165 -9.32 5.50 1.11
C GLY A 165 -9.96 4.55 0.10
N LEU A 166 -10.24 3.32 0.53
CA LEU A 166 -10.70 2.24 -0.34
C LEU A 166 -11.86 1.48 0.30
N CYS A 167 -12.89 1.19 -0.48
CA CYS A 167 -13.96 0.27 -0.12
C CYS A 167 -14.48 -0.44 -1.36
N ALA A 168 -14.92 -1.70 -1.21
CA ALA A 168 -15.66 -2.41 -2.23
C ALA A 168 -16.77 -3.25 -1.60
N ARG A 169 -17.89 -3.39 -2.30
CA ARG A 169 -19.08 -4.15 -1.85
C ARG A 169 -19.68 -4.93 -3.03
N PRO A 170 -20.08 -6.19 -2.81
CA PRO A 170 -19.91 -6.95 -1.59
C PRO A 170 -18.44 -7.33 -1.33
N ALA A 171 -18.09 -7.62 -0.08
CA ALA A 171 -16.78 -8.09 0.32
C ALA A 171 -16.86 -9.08 1.48
N LEU A 172 -15.94 -10.04 1.52
CA LEU A 172 -15.72 -10.91 2.66
C LEU A 172 -14.79 -10.21 3.65
N ARG A 173 -15.22 -10.09 4.91
CA ARG A 173 -14.39 -9.55 5.98
C ARG A 173 -13.74 -10.68 6.76
N LEU A 174 -12.41 -10.71 6.75
CA LEU A 174 -11.65 -11.72 7.47
C LEU A 174 -11.48 -11.34 8.95
N LYS A 175 -11.41 -12.35 9.82
CA LYS A 175 -11.10 -12.18 11.25
C LYS A 175 -9.58 -12.05 11.46
N THR A 176 -8.97 -11.07 10.81
CA THR A 176 -7.55 -10.73 10.92
C THR A 176 -7.37 -9.47 11.78
N TRP A 177 -6.13 -9.19 12.23
CA TRP A 177 -5.80 -8.02 13.04
C TRP A 177 -6.22 -6.69 12.39
N ASP A 178 -6.19 -6.62 11.04
CA ASP A 178 -6.52 -5.46 10.20
C ASP A 178 -7.95 -5.49 9.66
N SER A 179 -8.74 -6.52 10.01
CA SER A 179 -10.07 -6.76 9.46
C SER A 179 -10.07 -6.70 7.92
N MET A 180 -9.14 -7.43 7.29
CA MET A 180 -8.94 -7.43 5.85
C MET A 180 -10.24 -7.71 5.09
N GLU A 181 -10.53 -6.88 4.10
CA GLU A 181 -11.66 -7.06 3.20
C GLU A 181 -11.21 -7.64 1.86
N LEU A 182 -11.84 -8.73 1.46
CA LEU A 182 -11.68 -9.34 0.14
C LEU A 182 -12.89 -9.00 -0.72
N PRO A 183 -12.76 -8.06 -1.67
CA PRO A 183 -13.84 -7.69 -2.59
C PRO A 183 -14.35 -8.88 -3.38
N LEU A 184 -15.67 -9.01 -3.54
CA LEU A 184 -16.22 -9.99 -4.46
C LEU A 184 -16.32 -9.38 -5.87
N PRO A 185 -16.06 -10.18 -6.93
CA PRO A 185 -16.21 -9.72 -8.31
C PRO A 185 -17.63 -9.21 -8.61
N PHE A 186 -17.75 -8.42 -9.67
CA PHE A 186 -19.02 -7.84 -10.19
C PHE A 186 -19.72 -6.85 -9.23
N GLY A 187 -19.01 -6.38 -8.21
CA GLY A 187 -19.51 -5.44 -7.23
C GLY A 187 -19.35 -3.96 -7.61
N ARG A 188 -19.42 -3.11 -6.59
CA ARG A 188 -19.12 -1.67 -6.67
C ARG A 188 -17.93 -1.35 -5.75
N GLY A 189 -17.08 -0.42 -6.18
CA GLY A 189 -15.98 0.06 -5.40
C GLY A 189 -15.90 1.58 -5.37
N ALA A 190 -15.32 2.12 -4.30
CA ALA A 190 -15.01 3.53 -4.20
C ALA A 190 -13.55 3.72 -3.83
N ILE A 191 -12.92 4.69 -4.48
CA ILE A 191 -11.55 5.14 -4.24
C ILE A 191 -11.63 6.63 -3.95
N VAL A 192 -11.22 7.02 -2.76
CA VAL A 192 -11.20 8.42 -2.33
C VAL A 192 -9.74 8.85 -2.14
N PHE A 193 -9.32 9.85 -2.88
CA PHE A 193 -7.99 10.43 -2.72
C PHE A 193 -8.05 11.66 -1.83
N ASP A 194 -7.17 11.74 -0.83
CA ASP A 194 -6.95 12.90 0.02
C ASP A 194 -5.48 13.34 -0.10
N GLY A 195 -5.25 14.55 -0.49
CA GLY A 195 -3.91 15.09 -0.72
C GLY A 195 -3.83 15.97 -1.97
N PRO A 196 -2.60 16.19 -2.47
CA PRO A 196 -1.34 15.76 -1.87
C PRO A 196 -1.08 16.38 -0.50
N VAL A 197 -0.41 15.60 0.38
CA VAL A 197 0.06 16.07 1.68
C VAL A 197 1.59 16.10 1.70
N SER A 198 2.17 17.07 2.38
CA SER A 198 3.62 17.22 2.50
C SER A 198 4.07 16.97 3.94
N ALA A 199 5.27 16.43 4.10
CA ALA A 199 5.95 16.33 5.36
C ALA A 199 7.14 17.30 5.35
N PRO A 200 7.21 18.27 6.28
CA PRO A 200 8.45 19.00 6.48
C PRO A 200 9.54 18.03 6.94
N GLU A 201 10.78 18.37 6.67
CA GLU A 201 11.89 17.59 7.24
C GLU A 201 11.76 17.67 8.77
N ALA A 202 11.36 16.54 9.35
CA ALA A 202 11.07 16.49 10.78
C ALA A 202 12.38 16.45 11.55
N SER A 203 12.66 17.54 12.26
CA SER A 203 13.86 17.70 13.08
C SER A 203 13.74 16.97 14.43
N ASP A 204 12.53 16.70 14.91
CA ASP A 204 12.30 16.08 16.21
C ASP A 204 11.23 14.97 16.20
N ALA A 205 11.25 14.15 17.26
CA ALA A 205 10.31 13.03 17.43
C ALA A 205 8.87 13.48 17.69
N LYS A 206 8.67 14.65 18.32
CA LYS A 206 7.35 15.20 18.66
C LYS A 206 6.62 15.65 17.39
N ALA A 207 7.31 16.38 16.52
CA ALA A 207 6.77 16.81 15.22
C ALA A 207 6.45 15.61 14.33
N THR A 208 7.36 14.63 14.24
CA THR A 208 7.12 13.37 13.51
C THR A 208 5.87 12.64 14.02
N LYS A 209 5.71 12.54 15.35
CA LYS A 209 4.55 11.88 15.97
C LYS A 209 3.25 12.62 15.66
N ALA A 210 3.25 13.95 15.77
CA ALA A 210 2.07 14.78 15.48
C ALA A 210 1.64 14.65 14.02
N LEU A 211 2.59 14.70 13.08
CA LEU A 211 2.33 14.57 11.64
C LEU A 211 1.80 13.17 11.29
N ARG A 212 2.41 12.12 11.85
CA ARG A 212 1.93 10.74 11.74
C ARG A 212 0.47 10.61 12.16
N GLN A 213 0.11 11.16 13.30
CA GLN A 213 -1.26 11.14 13.80
C GLN A 213 -2.23 11.93 12.90
N ALA A 214 -1.78 13.08 12.38
CA ALA A 214 -2.59 13.87 11.45
C ALA A 214 -2.87 13.08 10.14
N TRP A 215 -1.85 12.45 9.58
CA TRP A 215 -2.02 11.63 8.38
C TRP A 215 -2.86 10.37 8.65
N SER A 216 -2.72 9.73 9.82
CA SER A 216 -3.59 8.59 10.21
C SER A 216 -5.06 9.01 10.20
N ARG A 217 -5.40 10.12 10.87
CA ARG A 217 -6.79 10.62 10.91
C ARG A 217 -7.33 10.93 9.50
N ARG A 218 -6.53 11.56 8.64
CA ARG A 218 -6.93 11.87 7.26
C ARG A 218 -7.15 10.61 6.45
N LEU A 219 -6.26 9.62 6.54
CA LEU A 219 -6.38 8.35 5.81
C LEU A 219 -7.59 7.54 6.28
N THR A 220 -7.88 7.52 7.59
CA THR A 220 -9.11 6.91 8.11
C THR A 220 -10.34 7.64 7.57
N LYS A 221 -10.36 8.98 7.61
CA LYS A 221 -11.47 9.76 7.05
C LYS A 221 -11.69 9.51 5.55
N ALA A 222 -10.62 9.35 4.77
CA ALA A 222 -10.72 8.99 3.35
C ALA A 222 -11.32 7.58 3.18
N THR A 223 -10.96 6.64 4.06
CA THR A 223 -11.52 5.26 4.05
C THR A 223 -13.00 5.28 4.41
N ASP A 224 -13.39 6.02 5.46
CA ASP A 224 -14.79 6.18 5.85
C ASP A 224 -15.63 6.83 4.73
N ALA A 225 -15.04 7.81 4.03
CA ALA A 225 -15.70 8.44 2.88
C ALA A 225 -15.87 7.46 1.71
N ALA A 226 -14.91 6.55 1.49
CA ALA A 226 -15.06 5.49 0.49
C ALA A 226 -16.18 4.50 0.86
N GLU A 227 -16.30 4.17 2.14
CA GLU A 227 -17.41 3.33 2.64
C GLU A 227 -18.77 4.03 2.50
N ALA A 228 -18.85 5.31 2.84
CA ALA A 228 -20.07 6.11 2.72
C ALA A 228 -20.53 6.25 1.25
N ALA A 229 -19.58 6.33 0.31
CA ALA A 229 -19.90 6.46 -1.12
C ALA A 229 -20.55 5.22 -1.74
N LEU A 230 -20.60 4.09 -1.01
CA LEU A 230 -21.21 2.82 -1.46
C LEU A 230 -22.50 2.45 -0.70
N ARG A 231 -22.95 3.27 0.24
CA ARG A 231 -24.22 3.15 0.97
C ARG A 231 -25.44 3.65 0.14
#